data_7caface141669f27c6ca30b1c374fee3
#
_entry.id   7caface141669f27c6ca30b1c374fee3
#
_cell.length_a   1.000
_cell.length_b   1.000
_cell.length_c   1.000
_cell.angle_alpha   90.00
_cell.angle_beta   90.00
_cell.angle_gamma   90.00
#
_symmetry.space_group_name_H-M   'P 1'
#
loop_
_entity.id
_entity.type
_entity.pdbx_description
1 polymer ?
#
loop_
_entity_poly.entity_id
_entity_poly.type
_entity_poly.pdbx_seq_one_letter_code
_entity_poly.pdbx_strand_id
1 'polypeptide(L)'
;MMDIRYSCNQRDFKRYTTEETRKEFLIENLFQADQVVPVYSHVDRMVTVGVMPVNEVVSLDKGIDIWKNFGTSYFLERRELGMFNVGGEGKVVVDGVEYELGYKDCLYITKGAKVVTFESKDAAAPAKFYMVSAPAHCSYETRLIKIADAAKKPLGAMETSNKRVINQFIHPDVLKTCQLSMGMTVLEPGSVWNTMPAHTHERRMEVYFYFEVPENNVVFHMMGEGQETRHIVMKNEEAVISPSWSIHSGAGTSNYTFIWAMGGENQAFDDMDTIPTTELK
;
A
#
# COMPACT_ATOMS: atom_id res chain seq x y z
N MET A 1 -18.15 7.04 4.34
CA MET A 1 -17.82 6.91 5.80
C MET A 1 -16.51 6.15 5.89
N MET A 2 -15.58 6.57 6.77
CA MET A 2 -14.28 5.89 6.94
C MET A 2 -14.47 4.52 7.63
N ASP A 3 -13.91 3.48 7.04
CA ASP A 3 -13.75 2.16 7.70
C ASP A 3 -12.62 2.28 8.73
N ILE A 4 -12.91 1.98 10.00
CA ILE A 4 -11.94 2.07 11.10
C ILE A 4 -11.68 0.68 11.64
N ARG A 5 -10.42 0.25 11.59
CA ARG A 5 -9.96 -1.05 12.06
C ARG A 5 -9.04 -0.90 13.27
N TYR A 6 -9.46 -1.48 14.38
CA TYR A 6 -8.68 -1.50 15.61
C TYR A 6 -7.62 -2.59 15.56
N SER A 7 -6.50 -2.35 16.25
CA SER A 7 -5.44 -3.36 16.35
C SER A 7 -5.96 -4.61 17.06
N CYS A 8 -5.85 -5.77 16.45
CA CYS A 8 -6.13 -7.02 17.10
C CYS A 8 -4.91 -7.55 17.88
N ASN A 9 -5.16 -8.33 18.93
CA ASN A 9 -4.08 -8.98 19.67
C ASN A 9 -3.66 -10.27 18.94
N GLN A 10 -2.36 -10.56 18.90
CA GLN A 10 -1.81 -11.80 18.31
C GLN A 10 -2.49 -13.08 18.85
N ARG A 11 -2.84 -13.10 20.15
CA ARG A 11 -3.51 -14.26 20.78
C ARG A 11 -4.91 -14.48 20.23
N ASP A 12 -5.63 -13.40 19.94
CA ASP A 12 -6.98 -13.47 19.38
C ASP A 12 -6.93 -13.91 17.92
N PHE A 13 -5.96 -13.39 17.16
CA PHE A 13 -5.74 -13.75 15.77
C PHE A 13 -5.60 -15.27 15.54
N LYS A 14 -4.96 -15.99 16.46
CA LYS A 14 -4.82 -17.47 16.40
C LYS A 14 -6.16 -18.22 16.35
N ARG A 15 -7.24 -17.57 16.75
CA ARG A 15 -8.60 -18.15 16.82
C ARG A 15 -9.54 -17.62 15.74
N TYR A 16 -9.09 -16.62 14.96
CA TYR A 16 -9.93 -16.03 13.92
C TYR A 16 -10.30 -17.05 12.85
N THR A 17 -11.56 -17.05 12.49
CA THR A 17 -12.04 -17.71 11.28
C THR A 17 -11.52 -16.98 10.04
N THR A 18 -11.69 -17.59 8.88
CA THR A 18 -11.37 -16.94 7.59
C THR A 18 -12.12 -15.62 7.42
N GLU A 19 -13.40 -15.59 7.81
CA GLU A 19 -14.23 -14.38 7.71
C GLU A 19 -13.73 -13.27 8.63
N GLU A 20 -13.41 -13.57 9.88
CA GLU A 20 -12.85 -12.62 10.84
C GLU A 20 -11.50 -12.09 10.36
N THR A 21 -10.62 -12.96 9.88
CA THR A 21 -9.31 -12.59 9.33
C THR A 21 -9.46 -11.63 8.14
N ARG A 22 -10.37 -11.93 7.20
CA ARG A 22 -10.65 -11.05 6.06
C ARG A 22 -11.21 -9.70 6.52
N LYS A 23 -12.14 -9.69 7.46
CA LYS A 23 -12.75 -8.46 7.99
C LYS A 23 -11.73 -7.54 8.66
N GLU A 24 -10.77 -8.10 9.39
CA GLU A 24 -9.76 -7.31 10.11
C GLU A 24 -8.64 -6.80 9.18
N PHE A 25 -8.21 -7.58 8.20
CA PHE A 25 -6.98 -7.28 7.45
C PHE A 25 -7.17 -7.02 5.96
N LEU A 26 -8.17 -7.62 5.30
CA LEU A 26 -8.39 -7.44 3.88
C LEU A 26 -9.14 -6.14 3.58
N ILE A 27 -8.67 -5.39 2.59
CA ILE A 27 -9.31 -4.20 2.06
C ILE A 27 -9.75 -4.49 0.62
N GLU A 28 -11.05 -4.54 0.42
CA GLU A 28 -11.70 -4.79 -0.87
C GLU A 28 -12.32 -3.49 -1.42
N ASN A 29 -12.60 -3.45 -2.71
CA ASN A 29 -13.38 -2.38 -3.36
C ASN A 29 -12.82 -0.97 -3.17
N LEU A 30 -11.50 -0.81 -3.22
CA LEU A 30 -10.82 0.48 -3.07
C LEU A 30 -11.18 1.50 -4.16
N PHE A 31 -11.55 1.06 -5.36
CA PHE A 31 -11.83 1.94 -6.49
C PHE A 31 -13.31 1.96 -6.82
N GLN A 32 -13.98 3.02 -6.39
CA GLN A 32 -15.38 3.31 -6.70
C GLN A 32 -15.44 4.65 -7.44
N ALA A 33 -16.23 4.72 -8.52
CA ALA A 33 -16.34 5.92 -9.35
C ALA A 33 -16.67 7.16 -8.51
N ASP A 34 -15.83 8.18 -8.65
CA ASP A 34 -15.97 9.49 -8.01
C ASP A 34 -16.03 9.47 -6.47
N GLN A 35 -15.51 8.40 -5.84
CA GLN A 35 -15.48 8.27 -4.38
C GLN A 35 -14.06 8.28 -3.85
N VAL A 36 -13.91 8.70 -2.59
CA VAL A 36 -12.75 8.44 -1.75
C VAL A 36 -13.09 7.28 -0.83
N VAL A 37 -12.34 6.20 -0.89
CA VAL A 37 -12.54 4.99 -0.08
C VAL A 37 -11.42 4.87 0.94
N PRO A 38 -11.56 5.45 2.16
CA PRO A 38 -10.53 5.43 3.17
C PRO A 38 -10.74 4.30 4.17
N VAL A 39 -9.64 3.60 4.50
CA VAL A 39 -9.57 2.61 5.58
C VAL A 39 -8.50 3.06 6.58
N TYR A 40 -8.90 3.35 7.80
CA TYR A 40 -8.00 3.73 8.89
C TYR A 40 -7.66 2.51 9.73
N SER A 41 -6.38 2.19 9.83
CA SER A 41 -5.86 1.17 10.73
C SER A 41 -5.24 1.79 11.97
N HIS A 42 -5.61 1.29 13.15
CA HIS A 42 -4.94 1.65 14.41
C HIS A 42 -3.55 0.98 14.56
N VAL A 43 -3.18 0.06 13.67
CA VAL A 43 -1.79 -0.39 13.55
C VAL A 43 -1.00 0.75 12.91
N ASP A 44 -0.07 1.33 13.66
CA ASP A 44 0.75 2.51 13.29
C ASP A 44 -0.04 3.70 12.71
N ARG A 45 -1.35 3.73 12.93
CA ARG A 45 -2.24 4.82 12.46
C ARG A 45 -2.13 5.10 10.96
N MET A 46 -1.94 4.04 10.18
CA MET A 46 -1.90 4.13 8.73
C MET A 46 -3.30 4.29 8.14
N VAL A 47 -3.40 5.03 7.05
CA VAL A 47 -4.65 5.15 6.28
C VAL A 47 -4.39 4.71 4.85
N THR A 48 -5.10 3.68 4.42
CA THR A 48 -5.11 3.23 3.03
C THR A 48 -6.29 3.88 2.32
N VAL A 49 -6.07 4.43 1.13
CA VAL A 49 -7.11 5.16 0.39
C VAL A 49 -7.09 4.76 -1.07
N GLY A 50 -8.27 4.53 -1.65
CA GLY A 50 -8.48 4.41 -3.09
C GLY A 50 -9.30 5.59 -3.61
N VAL A 51 -8.93 6.12 -4.79
CA VAL A 51 -9.68 7.14 -5.50
C VAL A 51 -9.70 6.83 -6.99
N MET A 52 -10.88 6.84 -7.61
CA MET A 52 -11.08 6.67 -9.04
C MET A 52 -11.99 7.78 -9.57
N PRO A 53 -11.43 8.93 -10.00
CA PRO A 53 -12.23 9.98 -10.61
C PRO A 53 -12.67 9.56 -12.02
N VAL A 54 -13.95 9.64 -12.31
CA VAL A 54 -14.53 9.25 -13.61
C VAL A 54 -15.26 10.43 -14.24
N ASN A 55 -16.21 11.02 -13.52
CA ASN A 55 -17.11 12.05 -14.05
C ASN A 55 -16.80 13.45 -13.50
N GLU A 56 -16.06 13.55 -12.40
CA GLU A 56 -15.76 14.80 -11.72
C GLU A 56 -14.36 14.82 -11.08
N VAL A 57 -13.88 16.00 -10.77
CA VAL A 57 -12.68 16.18 -9.95
C VAL A 57 -13.01 15.79 -8.50
N VAL A 58 -12.23 14.87 -7.94
CA VAL A 58 -12.44 14.35 -6.58
C VAL A 58 -11.44 14.98 -5.62
N SER A 59 -11.93 15.54 -4.49
CA SER A 59 -11.06 16.03 -3.41
C SER A 59 -10.71 14.89 -2.45
N LEU A 60 -9.47 14.87 -1.93
CA LEU A 60 -9.01 13.87 -0.93
C LEU A 60 -9.91 13.85 0.32
N ASP A 61 -10.45 14.99 0.72
CA ASP A 61 -11.30 15.12 1.92
C ASP A 61 -12.77 14.72 1.67
N LYS A 62 -13.13 14.40 0.42
CA LYS A 62 -14.52 14.10 0.06
C LYS A 62 -15.08 12.93 0.86
N GLY A 63 -16.17 13.17 1.57
CA GLY A 63 -16.88 12.15 2.36
C GLY A 63 -16.19 11.71 3.65
N ILE A 64 -15.08 12.36 4.04
CA ILE A 64 -14.37 12.11 5.29
C ILE A 64 -14.72 13.17 6.32
N ASP A 65 -15.16 12.76 7.50
CA ASP A 65 -15.26 13.66 8.66
C ASP A 65 -13.86 13.84 9.27
N ILE A 66 -13.14 14.84 8.77
CA ILE A 66 -11.74 15.10 9.11
C ILE A 66 -11.56 15.36 10.60
N TRP A 67 -12.45 16.17 11.20
CA TRP A 67 -12.37 16.49 12.62
C TRP A 67 -12.60 15.26 13.49
N LYS A 68 -13.65 14.50 13.23
CA LYS A 68 -13.95 13.28 13.98
C LYS A 68 -12.87 12.22 13.87
N ASN A 69 -12.31 12.03 12.66
CA ASN A 69 -11.37 10.93 12.40
C ASN A 69 -9.93 11.27 12.75
N PHE A 70 -9.52 12.54 12.59
CA PHE A 70 -8.11 12.94 12.74
C PHE A 70 -7.90 14.06 13.77
N GLY A 71 -8.95 14.81 14.18
CA GLY A 71 -8.82 15.98 15.05
C GLY A 71 -8.05 17.11 14.38
N THR A 72 -8.18 17.26 13.07
CA THR A 72 -7.48 18.24 12.22
C THR A 72 -8.48 18.97 11.32
N SER A 73 -8.02 20.03 10.62
CA SER A 73 -8.85 20.82 9.72
C SER A 73 -8.85 20.29 8.29
N TYR A 74 -7.82 19.55 7.89
CA TYR A 74 -7.69 18.89 6.59
C TYR A 74 -6.85 17.61 6.72
N PHE A 75 -6.93 16.71 5.74
CA PHE A 75 -6.37 15.35 5.82
C PHE A 75 -4.88 15.33 6.13
N LEU A 76 -4.06 16.13 5.43
CA LEU A 76 -2.60 16.13 5.55
C LEU A 76 -2.04 17.14 6.55
N GLU A 77 -2.85 17.71 7.44
CA GLU A 77 -2.35 18.67 8.45
C GLU A 77 -1.24 18.08 9.34
N ARG A 78 -1.34 16.78 9.67
CA ARG A 78 -0.37 16.05 10.51
C ARG A 78 0.09 14.74 9.89
N ARG A 79 -0.08 14.58 8.58
CA ARG A 79 0.19 13.32 7.88
C ARG A 79 0.96 13.59 6.58
N GLU A 80 1.76 12.63 6.17
CA GLU A 80 2.33 12.52 4.84
C GLU A 80 1.60 11.45 4.04
N LEU A 81 1.71 11.45 2.73
CA LEU A 81 1.00 10.53 1.84
C LEU A 81 1.88 10.14 0.66
N GLY A 82 1.91 8.84 0.38
CA GLY A 82 2.43 8.28 -0.86
C GLY A 82 1.30 7.72 -1.71
N MET A 83 1.38 7.87 -3.02
CA MET A 83 0.39 7.32 -3.93
C MET A 83 1.02 6.73 -5.18
N PHE A 84 0.33 5.75 -5.76
CA PHE A 84 0.60 5.21 -7.09
C PHE A 84 -0.63 5.35 -7.97
N ASN A 85 -0.42 5.67 -9.23
CA ASN A 85 -1.48 5.53 -10.23
C ASN A 85 -1.42 4.11 -10.84
N VAL A 86 -2.46 3.31 -10.62
CA VAL A 86 -2.58 1.94 -11.12
C VAL A 86 -3.69 1.80 -12.19
N GLY A 87 -4.15 2.92 -12.74
CA GLY A 87 -5.16 3.01 -13.80
C GLY A 87 -4.66 3.76 -15.03
N GLY A 88 -5.59 4.36 -15.76
CA GLY A 88 -5.29 5.25 -16.89
C GLY A 88 -4.54 6.51 -16.45
N GLU A 89 -4.16 7.38 -17.40
CA GLU A 89 -3.48 8.63 -17.08
C GLU A 89 -4.36 9.56 -16.26
N GLY A 90 -3.76 10.23 -15.28
CA GLY A 90 -4.47 11.17 -14.43
C GLY A 90 -3.61 12.33 -13.95
N LYS A 91 -4.29 13.30 -13.35
CA LYS A 91 -3.69 14.50 -12.79
C LYS A 91 -4.02 14.62 -11.32
N VAL A 92 -3.04 15.00 -10.53
CA VAL A 92 -3.19 15.34 -9.12
C VAL A 92 -2.78 16.80 -8.93
N VAL A 93 -3.63 17.59 -8.29
CA VAL A 93 -3.31 18.99 -7.96
C VAL A 93 -3.12 19.10 -6.46
N VAL A 94 -1.96 19.60 -6.03
CA VAL A 94 -1.60 19.79 -4.63
C VAL A 94 -1.36 21.28 -4.39
N ASP A 95 -2.25 21.92 -3.64
CA ASP A 95 -2.19 23.36 -3.34
C ASP A 95 -1.95 24.24 -4.60
N GLY A 96 -2.60 23.87 -5.71
CA GLY A 96 -2.51 24.56 -7.00
C GLY A 96 -1.35 24.14 -7.91
N VAL A 97 -0.48 23.24 -7.47
CA VAL A 97 0.57 22.65 -8.31
C VAL A 97 0.08 21.37 -8.95
N GLU A 98 0.19 21.26 -10.27
CA GLU A 98 -0.26 20.12 -11.05
C GLU A 98 0.84 19.05 -11.21
N TYR A 99 0.46 17.78 -11.04
CA TYR A 99 1.31 16.61 -11.24
C TYR A 99 0.60 15.63 -12.18
N GLU A 100 1.21 15.33 -13.32
CA GLU A 100 0.71 14.36 -14.29
C GLU A 100 1.27 12.97 -14.01
N LEU A 101 0.38 12.02 -13.65
CA LEU A 101 0.74 10.65 -13.33
C LEU A 101 0.30 9.68 -14.44
N GLY A 102 1.28 9.03 -15.07
CA GLY A 102 1.04 7.86 -15.90
C GLY A 102 0.89 6.59 -15.06
N TYR A 103 0.66 5.48 -15.75
CA TYR A 103 0.57 4.16 -15.10
C TYR A 103 1.86 3.79 -14.35
N LYS A 104 1.70 3.38 -13.10
CA LYS A 104 2.82 3.04 -12.17
C LYS A 104 3.71 4.20 -11.73
N ASP A 105 3.34 5.44 -12.02
CA ASP A 105 4.01 6.59 -11.43
C ASP A 105 3.62 6.78 -9.96
N CYS A 106 4.52 7.34 -9.18
CA CYS A 106 4.35 7.57 -7.75
C CYS A 106 4.45 9.07 -7.43
N LEU A 107 3.58 9.57 -6.55
CA LEU A 107 3.65 10.91 -5.99
C LEU A 107 3.73 10.83 -4.47
N TYR A 108 4.77 11.44 -3.90
CA TYR A 108 4.84 11.72 -2.46
C TYR A 108 4.29 13.13 -2.21
N ILE A 109 3.37 13.25 -1.25
CA ILE A 109 2.81 14.53 -0.81
C ILE A 109 3.17 14.76 0.66
N THR A 110 3.79 15.92 0.89
CA THR A 110 4.28 16.31 2.20
C THR A 110 3.14 16.61 3.19
N LYS A 111 3.46 16.50 4.47
CA LYS A 111 2.64 17.06 5.56
C LYS A 111 2.41 18.56 5.33
N GLY A 112 1.16 19.00 5.57
CA GLY A 112 0.77 20.40 5.49
C GLY A 112 0.10 20.82 4.18
N ALA A 113 0.09 19.95 3.15
CA ALA A 113 -0.71 20.18 1.95
C ALA A 113 -2.20 20.25 2.29
N LYS A 114 -2.85 21.36 1.88
CA LYS A 114 -4.23 21.66 2.31
C LYS A 114 -5.28 21.14 1.35
N VAL A 115 -5.03 21.27 0.07
CA VAL A 115 -5.96 20.89 -0.99
C VAL A 115 -5.29 19.90 -1.91
N VAL A 116 -5.85 18.70 -1.99
CA VAL A 116 -5.41 17.66 -2.92
C VAL A 116 -6.62 17.19 -3.73
N THR A 117 -6.53 17.29 -5.04
CA THR A 117 -7.61 16.85 -5.95
C THR A 117 -7.09 15.93 -7.04
N PHE A 118 -7.98 15.09 -7.53
CA PHE A 118 -7.70 14.01 -8.49
C PHE A 118 -8.60 14.14 -9.71
N GLU A 119 -8.05 13.93 -10.88
CA GLU A 119 -8.76 13.95 -12.17
C GLU A 119 -8.22 12.86 -13.08
N SER A 120 -9.09 12.17 -13.82
CA SER A 120 -8.69 11.29 -14.92
C SER A 120 -8.61 12.09 -16.22
N LYS A 121 -7.63 11.77 -17.06
CA LYS A 121 -7.58 12.35 -18.41
C LYS A 121 -8.66 11.82 -19.33
N ASP A 122 -9.07 10.56 -19.12
CA ASP A 122 -10.09 9.89 -19.90
C ASP A 122 -11.03 9.11 -18.99
N ALA A 123 -12.32 9.44 -19.04
CA ALA A 123 -13.35 8.77 -18.26
C ALA A 123 -13.58 7.31 -18.70
N ALA A 124 -13.24 6.96 -19.94
CA ALA A 124 -13.34 5.59 -20.45
C ALA A 124 -12.18 4.70 -19.97
N ALA A 125 -11.06 5.30 -19.57
CA ALA A 125 -9.90 4.66 -18.98
C ALA A 125 -9.47 5.44 -17.74
N PRO A 126 -10.24 5.40 -16.64
CA PRO A 126 -10.01 6.27 -15.49
C PRO A 126 -8.70 5.95 -14.78
N ALA A 127 -8.09 6.99 -14.24
CA ALA A 127 -6.98 6.85 -13.30
C ALA A 127 -7.47 6.17 -12.01
N LYS A 128 -6.61 5.38 -11.40
CA LYS A 128 -6.85 4.72 -10.11
C LYS A 128 -5.71 5.06 -9.17
N PHE A 129 -5.96 5.92 -8.21
CA PHE A 129 -4.95 6.34 -7.25
C PHE A 129 -5.04 5.50 -5.98
N TYR A 130 -4.07 4.59 -5.82
CA TYR A 130 -3.86 3.85 -4.59
C TYR A 130 -2.93 4.65 -3.68
N MET A 131 -3.32 4.88 -2.44
CA MET A 131 -2.60 5.76 -1.52
C MET A 131 -2.45 5.13 -0.14
N VAL A 132 -1.31 5.44 0.50
CA VAL A 132 -1.09 5.14 1.92
C VAL A 132 -0.56 6.39 2.60
N SER A 133 -1.11 6.70 3.77
CA SER A 133 -0.75 7.87 4.56
C SER A 133 -0.33 7.47 5.98
N ALA A 134 0.71 8.12 6.48
CA ALA A 134 1.24 7.96 7.83
C ALA A 134 1.27 9.30 8.59
N PRO A 135 1.23 9.31 9.94
CA PRO A 135 1.52 10.51 10.73
C PRO A 135 2.91 11.07 10.41
N ALA A 136 3.03 12.40 10.39
CA ALA A 136 4.29 13.06 10.05
C ALA A 136 4.60 14.20 11.03
N HIS A 137 5.87 14.27 11.49
CA HIS A 137 6.34 15.27 12.45
C HIS A 137 6.95 16.51 11.81
N CYS A 138 7.39 16.41 10.54
CA CYS A 138 7.91 17.54 9.77
C CYS A 138 7.44 17.48 8.31
N SER A 139 7.76 18.50 7.52
CA SER A 139 7.43 18.57 6.09
C SER A 139 8.69 18.43 5.26
N TYR A 140 8.57 17.76 4.12
CA TYR A 140 9.58 17.64 3.08
C TYR A 140 9.02 18.17 1.76
N GLU A 141 9.72 17.98 0.66
CA GLU A 141 9.25 18.39 -0.68
C GLU A 141 8.24 17.38 -1.24
N THR A 142 7.11 17.85 -1.76
CA THR A 142 6.21 17.04 -2.58
C THR A 142 6.91 16.68 -3.88
N ARG A 143 6.96 15.38 -4.23
CA ARG A 143 7.78 14.92 -5.35
C ARG A 143 7.12 13.83 -6.16
N LEU A 144 7.06 14.04 -7.47
CA LEU A 144 6.68 13.03 -8.45
C LEU A 144 7.90 12.17 -8.81
N ILE A 145 7.75 10.86 -8.79
CA ILE A 145 8.73 9.88 -9.20
C ILE A 145 8.10 9.01 -10.29
N LYS A 146 8.61 9.14 -11.51
CA LYS A 146 8.17 8.29 -12.62
C LYS A 146 8.69 6.87 -12.44
N ILE A 147 7.95 5.87 -12.93
CA ILE A 147 8.39 4.47 -12.89
C ILE A 147 9.77 4.26 -13.56
N ALA A 148 10.10 5.09 -14.55
CA ALA A 148 11.40 5.07 -15.21
C ALA A 148 12.54 5.45 -14.28
N ASP A 149 12.29 6.36 -13.31
CA ASP A 149 13.26 6.97 -12.40
C ASP A 149 13.36 6.24 -11.06
N ALA A 150 12.53 5.20 -10.83
CA ALA A 150 12.57 4.40 -9.61
C ALA A 150 13.91 3.64 -9.49
N ALA A 151 14.43 3.55 -8.26
CA ALA A 151 15.62 2.75 -7.99
C ALA A 151 15.29 1.25 -8.12
N LYS A 152 15.88 0.60 -9.13
CA LYS A 152 15.54 -0.79 -9.50
C LYS A 152 16.53 -1.77 -8.90
N LYS A 153 16.01 -2.82 -8.21
CA LYS A 153 16.79 -3.92 -7.66
C LYS A 153 16.24 -5.25 -8.20
N PRO A 154 16.87 -5.87 -9.22
CA PRO A 154 16.49 -7.20 -9.67
C PRO A 154 16.93 -8.24 -8.63
N LEU A 155 16.05 -9.18 -8.30
CA LEU A 155 16.24 -10.23 -7.30
C LEU A 155 15.64 -11.55 -7.73
N GLY A 156 16.11 -12.62 -7.11
CA GLY A 156 15.59 -13.98 -7.29
C GLY A 156 16.00 -14.62 -8.60
N ALA A 157 15.46 -15.81 -8.85
CA ALA A 157 15.75 -16.62 -10.03
C ALA A 157 14.49 -17.39 -10.48
N MET A 158 14.45 -17.83 -11.73
CA MET A 158 13.35 -18.64 -12.26
C MET A 158 13.27 -20.00 -11.57
N GLU A 159 14.42 -20.59 -11.25
CA GLU A 159 14.55 -21.87 -10.57
C GLU A 159 13.89 -21.89 -9.19
N THR A 160 13.79 -20.72 -8.56
CA THR A 160 13.13 -20.53 -7.26
C THR A 160 11.76 -19.88 -7.39
N SER A 161 11.24 -19.71 -8.61
CA SER A 161 9.92 -19.11 -8.91
C SER A 161 9.70 -17.72 -8.29
N ASN A 162 10.77 -16.93 -8.13
CA ASN A 162 10.71 -15.63 -7.47
C ASN A 162 11.53 -14.53 -8.17
N LYS A 163 11.82 -14.69 -9.46
CA LYS A 163 12.51 -13.66 -10.24
C LYS A 163 11.63 -12.42 -10.36
N ARG A 164 12.12 -11.29 -9.87
CA ARG A 164 11.36 -10.07 -9.72
C ARG A 164 12.23 -8.82 -9.74
N VAL A 165 11.61 -7.67 -9.95
CA VAL A 165 12.24 -6.36 -9.82
C VAL A 165 11.56 -5.57 -8.70
N ILE A 166 12.31 -5.17 -7.69
CA ILE A 166 11.87 -4.21 -6.69
C ILE A 166 12.16 -2.81 -7.23
N ASN A 167 11.13 -1.99 -7.36
CA ASN A 167 11.21 -0.59 -7.72
C ASN A 167 10.97 0.24 -6.46
N GLN A 168 12.02 0.89 -5.94
CA GLN A 168 11.95 1.75 -4.77
C GLN A 168 11.60 3.17 -5.20
N PHE A 169 10.54 3.74 -4.64
CA PHE A 169 10.05 5.08 -4.94
C PHE A 169 10.17 6.00 -3.72
N ILE A 170 9.40 5.75 -2.69
CA ILE A 170 9.47 6.46 -1.42
C ILE A 170 10.40 5.63 -0.53
N HIS A 171 11.68 5.97 -0.57
CA HIS A 171 12.74 5.23 0.10
C HIS A 171 13.86 6.23 0.46
N PRO A 172 14.56 6.06 1.60
CA PRO A 172 15.62 6.99 2.04
C PRO A 172 16.69 7.31 0.99
N ASP A 173 16.99 6.35 0.10
CA ASP A 173 17.95 6.55 -1.01
C ASP A 173 17.38 7.41 -2.16
N VAL A 174 16.07 7.66 -2.20
CA VAL A 174 15.38 8.39 -3.27
C VAL A 174 14.89 9.75 -2.78
N LEU A 175 14.18 9.79 -1.66
CA LEU A 175 13.67 11.00 -1.04
C LEU A 175 13.51 10.85 0.48
N LYS A 176 13.52 11.98 1.18
CA LYS A 176 13.30 12.02 2.63
C LYS A 176 11.79 12.05 2.95
N THR A 177 11.38 11.26 3.91
CA THR A 177 10.04 11.21 4.49
C THR A 177 10.13 11.15 6.01
N CYS A 178 9.01 11.26 6.72
CA CYS A 178 9.01 11.09 8.19
C CYS A 178 9.13 9.62 8.59
N GLN A 179 8.27 8.78 8.03
CA GLN A 179 8.25 7.33 8.34
C GLN A 179 7.70 6.47 7.19
N LEU A 180 7.10 7.07 6.18
CA LEU A 180 6.52 6.34 5.07
C LEU A 180 7.59 5.86 4.11
N SER A 181 7.59 4.56 3.82
CA SER A 181 8.37 3.96 2.73
C SER A 181 7.43 3.18 1.82
N MET A 182 7.56 3.38 0.51
CA MET A 182 6.72 2.68 -0.48
C MET A 182 7.52 2.30 -1.73
N GLY A 183 7.16 1.17 -2.28
CA GLY A 183 7.70 0.73 -3.56
C GLY A 183 6.81 -0.31 -4.20
N MET A 184 7.26 -0.78 -5.35
CA MET A 184 6.52 -1.72 -6.18
C MET A 184 7.42 -2.87 -6.57
N THR A 185 6.93 -4.09 -6.39
CA THR A 185 7.63 -5.30 -6.83
C THR A 185 6.85 -5.93 -7.98
N VAL A 186 7.54 -6.12 -9.11
CA VAL A 186 6.99 -6.75 -10.31
C VAL A 186 7.59 -8.13 -10.44
N LEU A 187 6.77 -9.18 -10.41
CA LEU A 187 7.21 -10.55 -10.64
C LEU A 187 7.27 -10.82 -12.15
N GLU A 188 8.36 -11.46 -12.60
CA GLU A 188 8.48 -11.89 -13.99
C GLU A 188 7.56 -13.09 -14.29
N PRO A 189 7.12 -13.28 -15.55
CA PRO A 189 6.34 -14.44 -15.94
C PRO A 189 6.99 -15.76 -15.51
N GLY A 190 6.21 -16.65 -14.87
CA GLY A 190 6.70 -17.89 -14.28
C GLY A 190 7.16 -17.77 -12.82
N SER A 191 7.23 -16.56 -12.28
CA SER A 191 7.52 -16.32 -10.87
C SER A 191 6.22 -16.05 -10.10
N VAL A 192 6.07 -16.66 -8.94
CA VAL A 192 4.84 -16.62 -8.14
C VAL A 192 5.06 -16.24 -6.69
N TRP A 193 6.33 -16.27 -6.19
CA TRP A 193 6.65 -15.95 -4.80
C TRP A 193 7.18 -14.54 -4.60
N ASN A 194 6.68 -13.85 -3.61
CA ASN A 194 7.27 -12.62 -3.08
C ASN A 194 7.58 -12.76 -1.58
N THR A 195 8.57 -12.00 -1.12
CA THR A 195 8.94 -11.90 0.30
C THR A 195 9.18 -13.28 0.91
N MET A 196 10.03 -14.04 0.24
CA MET A 196 10.46 -15.35 0.70
C MET A 196 12.01 -15.40 0.68
N PRO A 197 12.70 -15.65 1.82
CA PRO A 197 12.11 -16.01 3.13
C PRO A 197 11.20 -14.95 3.71
N ALA A 198 10.20 -15.41 4.48
CA ALA A 198 9.31 -14.52 5.22
C ALA A 198 10.07 -13.81 6.34
N HIS A 199 9.57 -12.65 6.75
CA HIS A 199 10.15 -11.90 7.87
C HIS A 199 9.07 -11.10 8.61
N THR A 200 9.42 -10.59 9.78
CA THR A 200 8.67 -9.60 10.55
C THR A 200 9.51 -8.36 10.77
N HIS A 201 8.92 -7.29 11.26
CA HIS A 201 9.65 -6.13 11.77
C HIS A 201 8.90 -5.50 12.94
N GLU A 202 9.50 -5.52 14.11
CA GLU A 202 8.87 -5.05 15.35
C GLU A 202 8.50 -3.56 15.34
N ARG A 203 9.18 -2.74 14.53
CA ARG A 203 9.07 -1.27 14.58
C ARG A 203 8.17 -0.66 13.53
N ARG A 204 7.60 -1.45 12.64
CA ARG A 204 6.74 -0.96 11.57
C ARG A 204 5.75 -2.01 11.10
N MET A 205 4.63 -1.54 10.58
CA MET A 205 3.66 -2.37 9.87
C MET A 205 3.85 -2.24 8.36
N GLU A 206 3.23 -3.12 7.60
CA GLU A 206 3.12 -3.01 6.15
C GLU A 206 1.68 -3.11 5.66
N VAL A 207 1.40 -2.47 4.53
CA VAL A 207 0.21 -2.71 3.72
C VAL A 207 0.68 -3.18 2.35
N TYR A 208 0.21 -4.35 1.91
CA TYR A 208 0.41 -4.84 0.55
C TYR A 208 -0.84 -4.59 -0.28
N PHE A 209 -0.67 -4.06 -1.48
CA PHE A 209 -1.73 -3.93 -2.47
C PHE A 209 -1.34 -4.74 -3.69
N TYR A 210 -2.15 -5.74 -4.05
CA TYR A 210 -1.93 -6.64 -5.18
C TYR A 210 -2.67 -6.17 -6.41
N PHE A 211 -1.99 -6.07 -7.54
CA PHE A 211 -2.60 -5.71 -8.82
C PHE A 211 -1.88 -6.41 -9.98
N GLU A 212 -2.38 -6.25 -11.20
CA GLU A 212 -1.93 -7.08 -12.33
C GLU A 212 -2.04 -8.58 -12.02
N VAL A 213 -3.01 -8.94 -11.18
CA VAL A 213 -3.41 -10.34 -10.98
C VAL A 213 -4.35 -10.70 -12.14
N PRO A 214 -3.97 -11.63 -13.02
CA PRO A 214 -4.82 -11.95 -14.19
C PRO A 214 -6.19 -12.47 -13.77
N GLU A 215 -7.19 -12.30 -14.63
CA GLU A 215 -8.53 -12.85 -14.40
C GLU A 215 -8.47 -14.35 -14.08
N ASN A 216 -9.28 -14.80 -13.14
CA ASN A 216 -9.32 -16.18 -12.63
C ASN A 216 -8.06 -16.64 -11.88
N ASN A 217 -7.15 -15.71 -11.52
CA ASN A 217 -6.01 -15.96 -10.68
C ASN A 217 -6.16 -15.28 -9.32
N VAL A 218 -5.39 -15.78 -8.35
CA VAL A 218 -5.37 -15.26 -6.97
C VAL A 218 -3.96 -15.25 -6.43
N VAL A 219 -3.76 -14.49 -5.36
CA VAL A 219 -2.54 -14.54 -4.54
C VAL A 219 -2.92 -15.02 -3.14
N PHE A 220 -2.22 -16.02 -2.62
CA PHE A 220 -2.31 -16.43 -1.23
C PHE A 220 -1.36 -15.55 -0.42
N HIS A 221 -1.89 -14.54 0.25
CA HIS A 221 -1.12 -13.70 1.16
C HIS A 221 -0.97 -14.42 2.50
N MET A 222 0.23 -14.80 2.85
CA MET A 222 0.56 -15.46 4.10
C MET A 222 0.79 -14.42 5.19
N MET A 223 0.17 -14.61 6.33
CA MET A 223 0.26 -13.73 7.49
C MET A 223 0.20 -14.52 8.80
N GLY A 224 0.38 -13.84 9.92
CA GLY A 224 0.45 -14.43 11.25
C GLY A 224 1.88 -14.52 11.78
N GLU A 225 2.03 -15.10 12.96
CA GLU A 225 3.35 -15.44 13.49
C GLU A 225 3.94 -16.59 12.65
N GLY A 226 5.25 -16.63 12.45
CA GLY A 226 5.89 -17.66 11.63
C GLY A 226 5.62 -19.10 12.05
N GLN A 227 5.25 -19.32 13.32
CA GLN A 227 4.89 -20.64 13.88
C GLN A 227 3.37 -20.90 13.91
N GLU A 228 2.56 -19.95 13.45
CA GLU A 228 1.08 -20.05 13.42
C GLU A 228 0.56 -19.26 12.22
N THR A 229 0.88 -19.73 11.01
CA THR A 229 0.55 -18.99 9.79
C THR A 229 -0.90 -19.16 9.37
N ARG A 230 -1.43 -18.14 8.76
CA ARG A 230 -2.74 -18.06 8.08
C ARG A 230 -2.53 -17.52 6.68
N HIS A 231 -3.57 -17.59 5.87
CA HIS A 231 -3.54 -16.94 4.57
C HIS A 231 -4.87 -16.22 4.28
N ILE A 232 -4.77 -15.18 3.48
CA ILE A 232 -5.90 -14.51 2.86
C ILE A 232 -5.79 -14.70 1.34
N VAL A 233 -6.87 -15.15 0.72
CA VAL A 233 -6.95 -15.22 -0.75
C VAL A 233 -7.25 -13.83 -1.28
N MET A 234 -6.26 -13.25 -1.98
CA MET A 234 -6.29 -11.91 -2.55
C MET A 234 -6.67 -11.97 -4.02
N LYS A 235 -7.48 -10.99 -4.45
CA LYS A 235 -7.82 -10.75 -5.86
C LYS A 235 -7.11 -9.50 -6.38
N ASN A 236 -7.31 -9.24 -7.66
CA ASN A 236 -6.81 -8.02 -8.28
C ASN A 236 -7.38 -6.76 -7.59
N GLU A 237 -6.52 -5.77 -7.36
CA GLU A 237 -6.85 -4.48 -6.74
C GLU A 237 -7.34 -4.57 -5.28
N GLU A 238 -6.88 -5.57 -4.55
CA GLU A 238 -7.13 -5.70 -3.11
C GLU A 238 -5.87 -5.42 -2.30
N ALA A 239 -6.05 -4.88 -1.09
CA ALA A 239 -4.96 -4.63 -0.15
C ALA A 239 -5.12 -5.43 1.14
N VAL A 240 -4.01 -5.62 1.85
CA VAL A 240 -3.97 -6.34 3.12
C VAL A 240 -3.09 -5.62 4.13
N ILE A 241 -3.57 -5.48 5.35
CA ILE A 241 -2.86 -4.89 6.49
C ILE A 241 -2.04 -5.99 7.15
N SER A 242 -0.73 -5.79 7.28
CA SER A 242 0.19 -6.68 7.99
C SER A 242 0.75 -5.98 9.22
N PRO A 243 0.28 -6.32 10.44
CA PRO A 243 0.87 -5.82 11.68
C PRO A 243 2.34 -6.20 11.82
N SER A 244 3.09 -5.49 12.67
CA SER A 244 4.53 -5.70 12.90
C SER A 244 4.91 -7.14 13.26
N TRP A 245 4.04 -7.82 14.02
CA TRP A 245 4.22 -9.21 14.45
C TRP A 245 3.92 -10.26 13.37
N SER A 246 3.32 -9.83 12.26
CA SER A 246 2.87 -10.72 11.18
C SER A 246 3.92 -10.81 10.08
N ILE A 247 4.19 -12.02 9.61
CA ILE A 247 4.83 -12.20 8.31
C ILE A 247 3.92 -11.62 7.21
N HIS A 248 4.51 -11.28 6.07
CA HIS A 248 3.80 -10.75 4.91
C HIS A 248 4.49 -11.26 3.64
N SER A 249 4.10 -12.43 3.20
CA SER A 249 4.59 -13.03 1.96
C SER A 249 3.43 -13.48 1.10
N GLY A 250 3.68 -13.78 -0.17
CA GLY A 250 2.63 -14.18 -1.07
C GLY A 250 3.06 -15.21 -2.11
N ALA A 251 2.13 -16.07 -2.48
CA ALA A 251 2.27 -17.01 -3.58
C ALA A 251 1.05 -16.92 -4.50
N GLY A 252 1.27 -16.55 -5.76
CA GLY A 252 0.20 -16.45 -6.74
C GLY A 252 -0.02 -17.73 -7.54
N THR A 253 -1.18 -17.83 -8.18
CA THR A 253 -1.45 -18.85 -9.21
C THR A 253 -0.93 -18.42 -10.59
N SER A 254 -0.47 -17.17 -10.71
CA SER A 254 0.24 -16.58 -11.84
C SER A 254 1.20 -15.52 -11.30
N ASN A 255 2.02 -14.90 -12.15
CA ASN A 255 2.77 -13.71 -11.77
C ASN A 255 1.83 -12.52 -11.55
N TYR A 256 2.27 -11.58 -10.74
CA TYR A 256 1.52 -10.38 -10.34
C TYR A 256 2.48 -9.25 -9.98
N THR A 257 1.92 -8.09 -9.75
CA THR A 257 2.62 -6.95 -9.18
C THR A 257 2.01 -6.60 -7.82
N PHE A 258 2.84 -6.14 -6.90
CA PHE A 258 2.31 -5.60 -5.64
C PHE A 258 3.06 -4.34 -5.22
N ILE A 259 2.31 -3.44 -4.58
CA ILE A 259 2.85 -2.26 -3.90
C ILE A 259 2.96 -2.61 -2.42
N TRP A 260 4.14 -2.40 -1.86
CA TRP A 260 4.39 -2.44 -0.43
C TRP A 260 4.47 -1.03 0.12
N ALA A 261 3.85 -0.80 1.28
CA ALA A 261 3.87 0.47 1.99
C ALA A 261 4.12 0.20 3.47
N MET A 262 5.18 0.77 4.00
CA MET A 262 5.59 0.62 5.39
C MET A 262 5.45 1.93 6.15
N GLY A 263 5.06 1.85 7.41
CA GLY A 263 5.05 2.97 8.33
C GLY A 263 5.28 2.51 9.76
N GLY A 264 5.93 3.35 10.55
CA GLY A 264 6.28 3.04 11.94
C GLY A 264 7.48 3.86 12.42
N GLU A 265 8.22 3.37 13.40
CA GLU A 265 9.30 4.13 14.04
C GLU A 265 10.57 4.26 13.19
N ASN A 266 10.72 3.48 12.14
CA ASN A 266 12.00 3.38 11.44
C ASN A 266 11.80 3.21 9.92
N GLN A 267 12.76 3.70 9.16
CA GLN A 267 12.80 3.67 7.70
C GLN A 267 13.91 2.76 7.14
N ALA A 268 14.68 2.07 8.00
CA ALA A 268 15.71 1.16 7.53
C ALA A 268 15.06 -0.01 6.80
N PHE A 269 15.29 -0.11 5.49
CA PHE A 269 14.67 -1.14 4.65
C PHE A 269 15.09 -2.56 5.05
N ASP A 270 16.30 -2.74 5.55
CA ASP A 270 16.89 -3.99 5.99
C ASP A 270 16.62 -4.35 7.48
N ASP A 271 15.78 -3.58 8.16
CA ASP A 271 15.29 -3.89 9.51
C ASP A 271 14.24 -5.01 9.42
N MET A 272 14.72 -6.23 9.23
CA MET A 272 13.89 -7.42 9.01
C MET A 272 14.37 -8.59 9.87
N ASP A 273 13.45 -9.16 10.65
CA ASP A 273 13.67 -10.40 11.40
C ASP A 273 13.27 -11.58 10.52
N THR A 274 14.25 -12.09 9.75
CA THR A 274 14.04 -13.16 8.77
C THR A 274 13.74 -14.49 9.46
N ILE A 275 12.72 -15.18 8.98
CA ILE A 275 12.33 -16.51 9.43
C ILE A 275 12.72 -17.52 8.33
N PRO A 276 13.58 -18.50 8.65
CA PRO A 276 13.90 -19.56 7.68
C PRO A 276 12.64 -20.26 7.19
N THR A 277 12.53 -20.47 5.88
CA THR A 277 11.33 -21.11 5.28
C THR A 277 11.00 -22.46 5.89
N THR A 278 12.01 -23.20 6.35
CA THR A 278 11.86 -24.52 7.00
C THR A 278 11.32 -24.44 8.42
N GLU A 279 11.23 -23.24 9.00
CA GLU A 279 10.70 -23.00 10.35
C GLU A 279 9.26 -22.50 10.35
N LEU A 280 8.69 -22.18 9.19
CA LEU A 280 7.29 -21.78 9.07
C LEU A 280 6.35 -22.97 9.36
N LYS A 281 5.22 -22.69 10.02
CA LYS A 281 4.17 -23.68 10.33
C LYS A 281 2.79 -23.11 10.07
#